data_d6595d3146ebd52b460c3b8b055cdb98
#
_entry.id   d6595d3146ebd52b460c3b8b055cdb98
#
_cell.length_a   1.000
_cell.length_b   1.000
_cell.length_c   1.000
_cell.angle_alpha   90.00
_cell.angle_beta   90.00
_cell.angle_gamma   90.00
#
_symmetry.space_group_name_H-M   'P 1'
#
loop_
_entity.id
_entity.type
_entity.pdbx_description
1 polymer ?
#
loop_
_entity_poly.entity_id
_entity_poly.type
_entity_poly.pdbx_seq_one_letter_code
_entity_poly.pdbx_strand_id
1 'polypeptide(L)'
;MISGHFRAYFMLVVTSLCWAANAVLSKIAVGEVSPMVLIAFRWLGTFSLVIVFSYKYVRQDWPILRSRLPFICVMGTIGFTIFNGLYYFAPHYTTAVNMGILQGAMPIFILIGSFFAYQATITPLQAIGILFAMIGVITVVSGGDLQKLTNMSVNLGDGLMIIACMFFAGYSVSLQRRPATSILGLFTMFAGVAFVTSLPLVTLEFALNQAQWPSLKGWGIIALVVLFPSFLAQILFIKSIESIGPGRAGVFVNLVPVFTAILAVVILDESFMLLHIVALGLVLGGILLSEWAKLH
;
A
#
# COMPACT_ATOMS: atom_id res chain seq x y z
N MET A 1 4.70 -31.32 -5.13
CA MET A 1 5.01 -29.97 -5.65
C MET A 1 3.76 -29.15 -6.00
N ILE A 2 2.75 -29.70 -6.69
CA ILE A 2 1.53 -28.97 -7.11
C ILE A 2 0.71 -28.42 -5.92
N SER A 3 0.60 -29.17 -4.82
CA SER A 3 -0.14 -28.75 -3.62
C SER A 3 0.47 -27.53 -2.89
N GLY A 4 1.80 -27.38 -2.94
CA GLY A 4 2.50 -26.24 -2.31
C GLY A 4 2.28 -24.91 -3.05
N HIS A 5 2.29 -24.95 -4.37
CA HIS A 5 2.02 -23.77 -5.20
C HIS A 5 0.56 -23.31 -5.08
N PHE A 6 -0.39 -24.25 -5.06
CA PHE A 6 -1.81 -23.92 -4.87
C PHE A 6 -2.05 -23.21 -3.53
N ARG A 7 -1.42 -23.70 -2.45
CA ARG A 7 -1.50 -23.05 -1.13
C ARG A 7 -0.93 -21.65 -1.16
N ALA A 8 0.21 -21.44 -1.83
CA ALA A 8 0.82 -20.10 -1.97
C ALA A 8 -0.10 -19.15 -2.75
N TYR A 9 -0.71 -19.60 -3.85
CA TYR A 9 -1.65 -18.81 -4.63
C TYR A 9 -2.90 -18.45 -3.84
N PHE A 10 -3.46 -19.38 -3.09
CA PHE A 10 -4.59 -19.11 -2.19
C PHE A 10 -4.23 -18.05 -1.14
N MET A 11 -3.05 -18.17 -0.49
CA MET A 11 -2.57 -17.17 0.46
C MET A 11 -2.43 -15.78 -0.17
N LEU A 12 -1.97 -15.69 -1.42
CA LEU A 12 -1.83 -14.42 -2.14
C LEU A 12 -3.16 -13.78 -2.52
N VAL A 13 -4.15 -14.58 -2.92
CA VAL A 13 -5.52 -14.09 -3.15
C VAL A 13 -6.11 -13.51 -1.86
N VAL A 14 -5.97 -14.21 -0.73
CA VAL A 14 -6.41 -13.72 0.59
C VAL A 14 -5.65 -12.44 0.98
N THR A 15 -4.34 -12.39 0.74
CA THR A 15 -3.52 -11.19 0.97
C THR A 15 -4.07 -9.99 0.19
N SER A 16 -4.30 -10.16 -1.10
CA SER A 16 -4.81 -9.09 -1.97
C SER A 16 -6.20 -8.64 -1.56
N LEU A 17 -7.05 -9.56 -1.14
CA LEU A 17 -8.38 -9.24 -0.59
C LEU A 17 -8.28 -8.44 0.72
N CYS A 18 -7.38 -8.82 1.63
CA CYS A 18 -7.14 -8.08 2.87
C CYS A 18 -6.63 -6.65 2.60
N TRP A 19 -5.73 -6.48 1.63
CA TRP A 19 -5.24 -5.16 1.25
C TRP A 19 -6.32 -4.32 0.55
N ALA A 20 -7.14 -4.94 -0.28
CA ALA A 20 -8.30 -4.29 -0.89
C ALA A 20 -9.31 -3.82 0.16
N ALA A 21 -9.60 -4.66 1.16
CA ALA A 21 -10.47 -4.31 2.27
C ALA A 21 -9.95 -3.11 3.08
N ASN A 22 -8.62 -2.86 3.08
CA ASN A 22 -8.07 -1.68 3.75
C ASN A 22 -8.56 -0.36 3.15
N ALA A 23 -8.78 -0.28 1.84
CA ALA A 23 -9.33 0.92 1.19
C ALA A 23 -10.77 1.17 1.63
N VAL A 24 -11.59 0.13 1.71
CA VAL A 24 -12.97 0.20 2.20
C VAL A 24 -13.00 0.59 3.69
N LEU A 25 -12.18 -0.07 4.51
CA LEU A 25 -12.08 0.24 5.94
C LEU A 25 -11.61 1.68 6.18
N SER A 26 -10.68 2.19 5.34
CA SER A 26 -10.22 3.59 5.44
C SER A 26 -11.36 4.58 5.14
N LYS A 27 -12.25 4.25 4.21
CA LYS A 27 -13.43 5.06 3.91
C LYS A 27 -14.46 5.03 5.04
N ILE A 28 -14.71 3.84 5.62
CA ILE A 28 -15.62 3.68 6.76
C ILE A 28 -15.06 4.38 8.02
N ALA A 29 -13.75 4.53 8.13
CA ALA A 29 -13.10 5.18 9.28
C ALA A 29 -13.32 6.70 9.33
N VAL A 30 -13.69 7.31 8.20
CA VAL A 30 -13.96 8.75 8.13
C VAL A 30 -15.10 9.12 9.08
N GLY A 31 -14.83 10.04 10.01
CA GLY A 31 -15.78 10.44 11.05
C GLY A 31 -15.85 9.51 12.26
N GLU A 32 -15.17 8.35 12.26
CA GLU A 32 -15.13 7.41 13.38
C GLU A 32 -13.82 7.47 14.17
N VAL A 33 -12.75 7.87 13.53
CA VAL A 33 -11.40 8.05 14.08
C VAL A 33 -10.58 8.95 13.18
N SER A 34 -9.77 9.83 13.75
CA SER A 34 -8.89 10.66 12.93
C SER A 34 -7.73 9.85 12.33
N PRO A 35 -7.21 10.25 11.16
CA PRO A 35 -6.22 9.48 10.40
C PRO A 35 -4.95 9.16 11.19
N MET A 36 -4.39 10.13 11.93
CA MET A 36 -3.12 9.92 12.64
C MET A 36 -3.30 9.05 13.87
N VAL A 37 -4.42 9.19 14.58
CA VAL A 37 -4.78 8.29 15.69
C VAL A 37 -4.96 6.86 15.19
N LEU A 38 -5.65 6.66 14.06
CA LEU A 38 -5.82 5.34 13.45
C LEU A 38 -4.46 4.70 13.14
N ILE A 39 -3.54 5.45 12.51
CA ILE A 39 -2.21 4.95 12.13
C ILE A 39 -1.40 4.55 13.35
N ALA A 40 -1.42 5.37 14.41
CA ALA A 40 -0.70 5.06 15.64
C ALA A 40 -1.18 3.75 16.27
N PHE A 41 -2.49 3.57 16.43
CA PHE A 41 -3.05 2.32 16.96
C PHE A 41 -2.88 1.14 16.01
N ARG A 42 -2.97 1.35 14.70
CA ARG A 42 -2.66 0.34 13.70
C ARG A 42 -1.25 -0.22 13.89
N TRP A 43 -0.25 0.65 13.95
CA TRP A 43 1.15 0.20 14.04
C TRP A 43 1.52 -0.29 15.42
N LEU A 44 0.95 0.27 16.50
CA LEU A 44 1.05 -0.28 17.84
C LEU A 44 0.51 -1.71 17.91
N GLY A 45 -0.72 -1.92 17.45
CA GLY A 45 -1.35 -3.25 17.43
C GLY A 45 -0.59 -4.24 16.54
N THR A 46 -0.17 -3.82 15.34
CA THR A 46 0.62 -4.66 14.44
C THR A 46 1.96 -5.03 15.05
N PHE A 47 2.70 -4.07 15.61
CA PHE A 47 3.97 -4.31 16.29
C PHE A 47 3.79 -5.30 17.45
N SER A 48 2.79 -5.08 18.29
CA SER A 48 2.50 -5.93 19.46
C SER A 48 2.16 -7.38 19.06
N LEU A 49 1.44 -7.55 17.96
CA LEU A 49 1.14 -8.90 17.44
C LEU A 49 2.37 -9.55 16.81
N VAL A 50 3.08 -8.83 15.94
CA VAL A 50 4.19 -9.41 15.17
C VAL A 50 5.37 -9.73 16.07
N ILE A 51 5.68 -8.90 17.09
CA ILE A 51 6.83 -9.12 17.97
C ILE A 51 6.75 -10.46 18.72
N VAL A 52 5.54 -10.91 19.06
CA VAL A 52 5.33 -12.20 19.74
C VAL A 52 5.88 -13.36 18.90
N PHE A 53 5.71 -13.31 17.58
CA PHE A 53 6.16 -14.35 16.66
C PHE A 53 7.58 -14.12 16.15
N SER A 54 8.02 -12.88 16.12
CA SER A 54 9.29 -12.47 15.50
C SER A 54 10.43 -12.21 16.48
N TYR A 55 10.17 -12.19 17.79
CA TYR A 55 11.15 -11.82 18.81
C TYR A 55 12.50 -12.53 18.64
N LYS A 56 12.49 -13.85 18.43
CA LYS A 56 13.73 -14.62 18.23
C LYS A 56 14.50 -14.20 16.97
N TYR A 57 13.81 -13.85 15.89
CA TYR A 57 14.43 -13.36 14.64
C TYR A 57 15.03 -11.96 14.85
N VAL A 58 14.29 -11.06 15.51
CA VAL A 58 14.80 -9.73 15.86
C VAL A 58 16.04 -9.84 16.75
N ARG A 59 16.00 -10.71 17.76
CA ARG A 59 17.15 -10.94 18.66
C ARG A 59 18.35 -11.53 17.93
N GLN A 60 18.15 -12.50 17.07
CA GLN A 60 19.21 -13.14 16.29
C GLN A 60 19.85 -12.14 15.32
N ASP A 61 19.05 -11.33 14.64
CA ASP A 61 19.49 -10.36 13.63
C ASP A 61 19.90 -9.01 14.25
N TRP A 62 19.78 -8.83 15.58
CA TRP A 62 19.99 -7.56 16.27
C TRP A 62 21.31 -6.86 15.95
N PRO A 63 22.46 -7.55 15.87
CA PRO A 63 23.73 -6.89 15.51
C PRO A 63 23.68 -6.20 14.14
N ILE A 64 23.01 -6.83 13.16
CA ILE A 64 22.85 -6.28 11.81
C ILE A 64 21.79 -5.17 11.81
N LEU A 65 20.64 -5.39 12.43
CA LEU A 65 19.55 -4.42 12.53
C LEU A 65 20.00 -3.13 13.21
N ARG A 66 20.75 -3.26 14.32
CA ARG A 66 21.29 -2.12 15.08
C ARG A 66 22.24 -1.27 14.22
N SER A 67 23.12 -1.89 13.42
CA SER A 67 24.05 -1.17 12.54
C SER A 67 23.35 -0.43 11.39
N ARG A 68 22.11 -0.81 11.07
CA ARG A 68 21.27 -0.25 9.99
C ARG A 68 20.07 0.53 10.50
N LEU A 69 20.03 0.90 11.79
CA LEU A 69 18.91 1.66 12.36
C LEU A 69 18.55 2.93 11.58
N PRO A 70 19.51 3.78 11.09
CA PRO A 70 19.13 4.94 10.29
C PRO A 70 18.34 4.57 9.04
N PHE A 71 18.77 3.52 8.32
CA PHE A 71 18.03 3.00 7.16
C PHE A 71 16.64 2.52 7.57
N ILE A 72 16.52 1.75 8.64
CA ILE A 72 15.26 1.21 9.15
C ILE A 72 14.31 2.34 9.56
N CYS A 73 14.82 3.38 10.24
CA CYS A 73 14.03 4.56 10.62
C CYS A 73 13.50 5.31 9.40
N VAL A 74 14.35 5.59 8.41
CA VAL A 74 13.92 6.26 7.19
C VAL A 74 12.87 5.43 6.44
N MET A 75 13.13 4.12 6.27
CA MET A 75 12.22 3.23 5.54
C MET A 75 10.89 3.02 6.28
N GLY A 76 10.91 2.85 7.61
CA GLY A 76 9.71 2.73 8.42
C GLY A 76 8.87 4.02 8.40
N THR A 77 9.54 5.18 8.45
CA THR A 77 8.84 6.47 8.38
C THR A 77 8.21 6.69 6.99
N ILE A 78 8.99 6.53 5.92
CA ILE A 78 8.53 6.82 4.55
C ILE A 78 7.49 5.78 4.10
N GLY A 79 7.81 4.49 4.24
CA GLY A 79 6.99 3.41 3.69
C GLY A 79 5.75 3.09 4.51
N PHE A 80 5.75 3.44 5.80
CA PHE A 80 4.64 3.07 6.69
C PHE A 80 3.96 4.29 7.32
N THR A 81 4.68 5.26 7.86
CA THR A 81 4.05 6.41 8.50
C THR A 81 3.55 7.42 7.48
N ILE A 82 4.41 7.94 6.61
CA ILE A 82 4.02 8.96 5.63
C ILE A 82 3.04 8.39 4.62
N PHE A 83 3.35 7.20 4.05
CA PHE A 83 2.45 6.51 3.14
C PHE A 83 1.05 6.35 3.74
N ASN A 84 0.95 5.80 4.95
CA ASN A 84 -0.35 5.58 5.58
C ASN A 84 -1.01 6.89 6.02
N GLY A 85 -0.24 7.92 6.39
CA GLY A 85 -0.77 9.25 6.69
C GLY A 85 -1.56 9.81 5.52
N LEU A 86 -0.95 9.82 4.36
CA LEU A 86 -1.59 10.26 3.11
C LEU A 86 -2.75 9.32 2.72
N TYR A 87 -2.54 8.01 2.84
CA TYR A 87 -3.52 6.99 2.50
C TYR A 87 -4.81 7.08 3.32
N TYR A 88 -4.73 7.30 4.65
CA TYR A 88 -5.92 7.41 5.51
C TYR A 88 -6.52 8.81 5.54
N PHE A 89 -5.79 9.81 5.07
CA PHE A 89 -6.34 11.16 4.89
C PHE A 89 -7.10 11.30 3.57
N ALA A 90 -6.67 10.62 2.52
CA ALA A 90 -7.27 10.66 1.18
C ALA A 90 -8.79 10.34 1.15
N PRO A 91 -9.34 9.36 1.89
CA PRO A 91 -10.76 8.99 1.84
C PRO A 91 -11.73 10.11 2.26
N HIS A 92 -11.25 11.16 2.90
CA HIS A 92 -12.06 12.33 3.21
C HIS A 92 -12.47 13.10 1.95
N TYR A 93 -11.72 12.93 0.85
CA TYR A 93 -11.86 13.70 -0.38
C TYR A 93 -12.09 12.85 -1.63
N THR A 94 -11.84 11.54 -1.58
CA THR A 94 -12.00 10.64 -2.73
C THR A 94 -12.75 9.36 -2.38
N THR A 95 -13.03 8.52 -3.38
CA THR A 95 -13.73 7.25 -3.26
C THR A 95 -12.75 6.09 -3.03
N ALA A 96 -13.22 4.98 -2.45
CA ALA A 96 -12.42 3.77 -2.32
C ALA A 96 -12.10 3.15 -3.69
N VAL A 97 -13.01 3.27 -4.67
CA VAL A 97 -12.77 2.86 -6.07
C VAL A 97 -11.55 3.59 -6.64
N ASN A 98 -11.52 4.93 -6.55
CA ASN A 98 -10.39 5.73 -7.04
C ASN A 98 -9.09 5.33 -6.34
N MET A 99 -9.12 5.21 -5.02
CA MET A 99 -7.95 4.78 -4.23
C MET A 99 -7.40 3.44 -4.71
N GLY A 100 -8.27 2.47 -4.96
CA GLY A 100 -7.89 1.15 -5.47
C GLY A 100 -7.23 1.23 -6.84
N ILE A 101 -7.79 1.99 -7.78
CA ILE A 101 -7.24 2.15 -9.14
C ILE A 101 -5.87 2.85 -9.09
N LEU A 102 -5.77 3.95 -8.33
CA LEU A 102 -4.52 4.70 -8.16
C LEU A 102 -3.42 3.83 -7.49
N GLN A 103 -3.79 3.04 -6.49
CA GLN A 103 -2.88 2.09 -5.85
C GLN A 103 -2.41 1.02 -6.84
N GLY A 104 -3.25 0.61 -7.79
CA GLY A 104 -2.90 -0.31 -8.86
C GLY A 104 -1.73 0.19 -9.72
N ALA A 105 -1.50 1.49 -9.82
CA ALA A 105 -0.37 2.05 -10.56
C ALA A 105 0.98 2.00 -9.81
N MET A 106 1.02 1.56 -8.55
CA MET A 106 2.27 1.48 -7.77
C MET A 106 3.42 0.75 -8.47
N PRO A 107 3.23 -0.40 -9.15
CA PRO A 107 4.31 -1.08 -9.87
C PRO A 107 4.98 -0.19 -10.92
N ILE A 108 4.23 0.69 -11.55
CA ILE A 108 4.76 1.64 -12.54
C ILE A 108 5.64 2.69 -11.88
N PHE A 109 5.22 3.25 -10.74
CA PHE A 109 6.06 4.19 -9.98
C PHE A 109 7.33 3.51 -9.47
N ILE A 110 7.27 2.22 -9.07
CA ILE A 110 8.44 1.43 -8.66
C ILE A 110 9.40 1.24 -9.85
N LEU A 111 8.88 0.95 -11.04
CA LEU A 111 9.70 0.78 -12.25
C LEU A 111 10.41 2.09 -12.62
N ILE A 112 9.69 3.21 -12.64
CA ILE A 112 10.24 4.55 -12.88
C ILE A 112 11.30 4.89 -11.81
N GLY A 113 11.00 4.67 -10.53
CA GLY A 113 11.93 4.88 -9.43
C GLY A 113 13.20 4.02 -9.55
N SER A 114 13.07 2.76 -9.98
CA SER A 114 14.20 1.85 -10.20
C SER A 114 15.10 2.32 -11.37
N PHE A 115 14.50 2.87 -12.43
CA PHE A 115 15.25 3.47 -13.53
C PHE A 115 16.14 4.62 -13.02
N PHE A 116 15.59 5.56 -12.23
CA PHE A 116 16.37 6.69 -11.73
C PHE A 116 17.41 6.28 -10.67
N ALA A 117 17.05 5.35 -9.76
CA ALA A 117 17.91 4.99 -8.63
C ALA A 117 19.04 4.00 -9.00
N TYR A 118 18.80 3.11 -9.94
CA TYR A 118 19.69 1.99 -10.27
C TYR A 118 20.05 1.91 -11.75
N GLN A 119 19.62 2.88 -12.56
CA GLN A 119 19.82 2.86 -14.02
C GLN A 119 19.25 1.56 -14.65
N ALA A 120 18.17 1.05 -14.07
CA ALA A 120 17.50 -0.14 -14.57
C ALA A 120 17.01 0.15 -16.00
N THR A 121 17.33 -0.71 -16.96
CA THR A 121 16.89 -0.54 -18.34
C THR A 121 15.38 -0.70 -18.44
N ILE A 122 14.72 0.25 -19.12
CA ILE A 122 13.31 0.16 -19.45
C ILE A 122 13.20 -0.25 -20.92
N THR A 123 12.60 -1.40 -21.18
CA THR A 123 12.36 -1.84 -22.56
C THR A 123 11.29 -0.99 -23.24
N PRO A 124 11.24 -0.91 -24.58
CA PRO A 124 10.17 -0.18 -25.28
C PRO A 124 8.76 -0.64 -24.89
N LEU A 125 8.60 -1.95 -24.67
CA LEU A 125 7.31 -2.51 -24.28
C LEU A 125 6.91 -2.11 -22.85
N GLN A 126 7.89 -2.02 -21.94
CA GLN A 126 7.67 -1.46 -20.61
C GLN A 126 7.28 0.03 -20.66
N ALA A 127 7.92 0.81 -21.55
CA ALA A 127 7.56 2.21 -21.76
C ALA A 127 6.10 2.37 -22.22
N ILE A 128 5.64 1.51 -23.14
CA ILE A 128 4.23 1.48 -23.57
C ILE A 128 3.31 1.11 -22.38
N GLY A 129 3.69 0.13 -21.57
CA GLY A 129 2.95 -0.26 -20.36
C GLY A 129 2.83 0.89 -19.34
N ILE A 130 3.94 1.64 -19.15
CA ILE A 130 3.95 2.86 -18.32
C ILE A 130 2.95 3.89 -18.85
N LEU A 131 2.97 4.16 -20.16
CA LEU A 131 2.06 5.13 -20.79
C LEU A 131 0.59 4.75 -20.58
N PHE A 132 0.21 3.48 -20.78
CA PHE A 132 -1.16 3.02 -20.55
C PHE A 132 -1.57 3.19 -19.10
N ALA A 133 -0.73 2.79 -18.14
CA ALA A 133 -1.04 2.96 -16.73
C ALA A 133 -1.17 4.44 -16.33
N MET A 134 -0.31 5.31 -16.85
CA MET A 134 -0.39 6.76 -16.60
C MET A 134 -1.65 7.39 -17.19
N ILE A 135 -2.07 6.96 -18.39
CA ILE A 135 -3.36 7.39 -18.97
C ILE A 135 -4.52 6.95 -18.07
N GLY A 136 -4.48 5.72 -17.53
CA GLY A 136 -5.47 5.22 -16.58
C GLY A 136 -5.53 6.07 -15.31
N VAL A 137 -4.38 6.44 -14.72
CA VAL A 137 -4.29 7.35 -13.58
C VAL A 137 -4.90 8.72 -13.91
N ILE A 138 -4.51 9.31 -15.04
CA ILE A 138 -5.03 10.59 -15.50
C ILE A 138 -6.55 10.53 -15.70
N THR A 139 -7.07 9.43 -16.22
CA THR A 139 -8.51 9.22 -16.42
C THR A 139 -9.27 9.26 -15.10
N VAL A 140 -8.76 8.63 -14.04
CA VAL A 140 -9.36 8.69 -12.69
C VAL A 140 -9.31 10.09 -12.12
N VAL A 141 -8.11 10.71 -12.13
CA VAL A 141 -7.87 12.00 -11.49
C VAL A 141 -8.65 13.14 -12.16
N SER A 142 -8.82 13.07 -13.49
CA SER A 142 -9.64 14.04 -14.23
C SER A 142 -11.15 13.80 -14.10
N GLY A 143 -11.55 12.61 -13.64
CA GLY A 143 -12.95 12.18 -13.68
C GLY A 143 -13.52 12.13 -15.11
N GLY A 144 -12.64 11.91 -16.11
CA GLY A 144 -12.97 11.92 -17.54
C GLY A 144 -13.03 13.31 -18.19
N ASP A 145 -12.79 14.37 -17.43
CA ASP A 145 -12.79 15.75 -17.92
C ASP A 145 -11.39 16.37 -17.83
N LEU A 146 -10.68 16.43 -18.96
CA LEU A 146 -9.32 16.97 -19.03
C LEU A 146 -9.23 18.46 -18.65
N GLN A 147 -10.33 19.21 -18.72
CA GLN A 147 -10.35 20.62 -18.32
C GLN A 147 -10.09 20.76 -16.81
N LYS A 148 -10.45 19.76 -16.00
CA LYS A 148 -10.15 19.75 -14.57
C LYS A 148 -8.65 19.74 -14.29
N LEU A 149 -7.86 19.08 -15.14
CA LEU A 149 -6.39 19.06 -15.01
C LEU A 149 -5.81 20.44 -15.35
N THR A 150 -6.30 21.09 -16.41
CA THR A 150 -5.83 22.41 -16.82
C THR A 150 -6.21 23.51 -15.82
N ASN A 151 -7.36 23.37 -15.17
CA ASN A 151 -7.87 24.30 -14.17
C ASN A 151 -7.37 24.00 -12.74
N MET A 152 -6.46 23.03 -12.58
CA MET A 152 -5.97 22.55 -11.27
C MET A 152 -7.09 22.16 -10.30
N SER A 153 -8.25 21.77 -10.78
CA SER A 153 -9.40 21.33 -9.99
C SER A 153 -9.38 19.80 -9.74
N VAL A 154 -8.17 19.25 -9.58
CA VAL A 154 -7.95 17.84 -9.24
C VAL A 154 -8.45 17.58 -7.82
N ASN A 155 -9.10 16.44 -7.61
CA ASN A 155 -9.53 16.03 -6.29
C ASN A 155 -8.31 15.87 -5.35
N LEU A 156 -8.35 16.55 -4.21
CA LEU A 156 -7.26 16.52 -3.23
C LEU A 156 -6.92 15.09 -2.79
N GLY A 157 -7.93 14.24 -2.58
CA GLY A 157 -7.74 12.86 -2.18
C GLY A 157 -6.98 12.03 -3.21
N ASP A 158 -7.28 12.22 -4.50
CA ASP A 158 -6.56 11.54 -5.59
C ASP A 158 -5.10 12.01 -5.67
N GLY A 159 -4.87 13.32 -5.49
CA GLY A 159 -3.51 13.87 -5.39
C GLY A 159 -2.71 13.29 -4.22
N LEU A 160 -3.32 13.18 -3.04
CA LEU A 160 -2.72 12.56 -1.86
C LEU A 160 -2.39 11.08 -2.10
N MET A 161 -3.26 10.35 -2.79
CA MET A 161 -3.01 8.95 -3.15
C MET A 161 -1.83 8.79 -4.11
N ILE A 162 -1.69 9.66 -5.12
CA ILE A 162 -0.53 9.64 -6.02
C ILE A 162 0.75 9.88 -5.24
N ILE A 163 0.78 10.89 -4.37
CA ILE A 163 1.94 11.17 -3.52
C ILE A 163 2.25 9.99 -2.60
N ALA A 164 1.23 9.37 -2.00
CA ALA A 164 1.39 8.16 -1.21
C ALA A 164 2.03 7.03 -2.03
N CYS A 165 1.55 6.77 -3.25
CA CYS A 165 2.10 5.78 -4.15
C CYS A 165 3.57 6.06 -4.50
N MET A 166 3.95 7.33 -4.67
CA MET A 166 5.35 7.72 -4.91
C MET A 166 6.24 7.44 -3.69
N PHE A 167 5.78 7.75 -2.46
CA PHE A 167 6.52 7.39 -1.23
C PHE A 167 6.66 5.89 -1.07
N PHE A 168 5.60 5.12 -1.34
CA PHE A 168 5.67 3.67 -1.31
C PHE A 168 6.61 3.11 -2.38
N ALA A 169 6.62 3.70 -3.58
CA ALA A 169 7.56 3.32 -4.63
C ALA A 169 9.02 3.59 -4.21
N GLY A 170 9.30 4.75 -3.64
CA GLY A 170 10.62 5.08 -3.09
C GLY A 170 11.06 4.09 -2.00
N TYR A 171 10.16 3.74 -1.08
CA TYR A 171 10.37 2.69 -0.09
C TYR A 171 10.68 1.35 -0.77
N SER A 172 9.84 0.91 -1.72
CA SER A 172 9.99 -0.38 -2.40
C SER A 172 11.30 -0.50 -3.19
N VAL A 173 11.68 0.57 -3.89
CA VAL A 173 12.98 0.66 -4.60
C VAL A 173 14.14 0.56 -3.63
N SER A 174 14.07 1.26 -2.50
CA SER A 174 15.11 1.27 -1.47
C SER A 174 15.27 -0.07 -0.74
N LEU A 175 14.23 -0.93 -0.72
CA LEU A 175 14.30 -2.28 -0.16
C LEU A 175 15.31 -3.19 -0.87
N GLN A 176 15.76 -2.88 -2.08
CA GLN A 176 16.86 -3.60 -2.74
C GLN A 176 18.17 -3.51 -1.92
N ARG A 177 18.33 -2.45 -1.12
CA ARG A 177 19.47 -2.24 -0.20
C ARG A 177 19.20 -2.66 1.23
N ARG A 178 18.14 -3.45 1.46
CA ARG A 178 17.80 -3.93 2.80
C ARG A 178 18.94 -4.73 3.42
N PRO A 179 19.08 -4.70 4.76
CA PRO A 179 20.03 -5.58 5.44
C PRO A 179 19.65 -7.05 5.22
N ALA A 180 20.68 -7.92 5.19
CA ALA A 180 20.51 -9.36 5.06
C ALA A 180 20.03 -9.98 6.39
N THR A 181 18.75 -9.76 6.69
CA THR A 181 18.06 -10.21 7.91
C THR A 181 16.77 -10.93 7.54
N SER A 182 16.13 -11.57 8.51
CA SER A 182 14.82 -12.15 8.32
C SER A 182 13.81 -11.07 7.91
N ILE A 183 12.95 -11.37 6.94
CA ILE A 183 11.92 -10.43 6.46
C ILE A 183 10.96 -10.08 7.59
N LEU A 184 10.61 -11.07 8.42
CA LEU A 184 9.71 -10.89 9.55
C LEU A 184 10.33 -10.00 10.65
N GLY A 185 11.62 -10.19 10.97
CA GLY A 185 12.34 -9.34 11.91
C GLY A 185 12.44 -7.89 11.42
N LEU A 186 12.76 -7.70 10.15
CA LEU A 186 12.82 -6.37 9.52
C LEU A 186 11.45 -5.67 9.51
N PHE A 187 10.38 -6.41 9.18
CA PHE A 187 9.01 -5.88 9.21
C PHE A 187 8.60 -5.46 10.62
N THR A 188 8.98 -6.23 11.64
CA THR A 188 8.73 -5.87 13.04
C THR A 188 9.39 -4.55 13.40
N MET A 189 10.64 -4.34 12.97
CA MET A 189 11.33 -3.08 13.18
C MET A 189 10.65 -1.91 12.46
N PHE A 190 10.20 -2.11 11.21
CA PHE A 190 9.44 -1.10 10.49
C PHE A 190 8.12 -0.75 11.18
N ALA A 191 7.39 -1.75 11.70
CA ALA A 191 6.14 -1.52 12.43
C ALA A 191 6.39 -0.72 13.73
N GLY A 192 7.47 -1.04 14.48
CA GLY A 192 7.86 -0.28 15.67
C GLY A 192 8.24 1.16 15.34
N VAL A 193 9.04 1.38 14.29
CA VAL A 193 9.39 2.72 13.81
C VAL A 193 8.13 3.48 13.38
N ALA A 194 7.24 2.84 12.63
CA ALA A 194 6.00 3.46 12.18
C ALA A 194 5.11 3.90 13.35
N PHE A 195 5.03 3.10 14.41
CA PHE A 195 4.34 3.52 15.64
C PHE A 195 4.99 4.77 16.24
N VAL A 196 6.31 4.73 16.49
CA VAL A 196 7.03 5.84 17.13
C VAL A 196 6.93 7.13 16.30
N THR A 197 7.10 7.04 14.98
CA THR A 197 7.08 8.20 14.08
C THR A 197 5.65 8.70 13.77
N SER A 198 4.62 7.93 14.09
CA SER A 198 3.23 8.41 14.06
C SER A 198 2.86 9.28 15.26
N LEU A 199 3.54 9.16 16.40
CA LEU A 199 3.21 9.90 17.62
C LEU A 199 3.31 11.43 17.45
N PRO A 200 4.36 12.00 16.81
CA PRO A 200 4.40 13.44 16.51
C PRO A 200 3.24 13.90 15.61
N LEU A 201 2.78 13.05 14.67
CA LEU A 201 1.64 13.38 13.82
C LEU A 201 0.33 13.39 14.61
N VAL A 202 0.17 12.47 15.56
CA VAL A 202 -0.96 12.46 16.49
C VAL A 202 -0.96 13.72 17.36
N THR A 203 0.20 14.10 17.92
CA THR A 203 0.30 15.35 18.72
C THR A 203 -0.02 16.58 17.89
N LEU A 204 0.40 16.62 16.62
CA LEU A 204 0.07 17.72 15.71
C LEU A 204 -1.44 17.75 15.43
N GLU A 205 -2.08 16.61 15.19
CA GLU A 205 -3.51 16.50 14.93
C GLU A 205 -4.33 17.00 16.15
N PHE A 206 -3.88 16.68 17.38
CA PHE A 206 -4.46 17.23 18.61
C PHE A 206 -4.24 18.73 18.76
N ALA A 207 -3.03 19.23 18.49
CA ALA A 207 -2.71 20.65 18.55
C ALA A 207 -3.53 21.50 17.57
N LEU A 208 -3.91 20.93 16.42
CA LEU A 208 -4.77 21.56 15.42
C LEU A 208 -6.27 21.39 15.71
N ASN A 209 -6.66 20.78 16.83
CA ASN A 209 -8.05 20.44 17.17
C ASN A 209 -8.78 19.61 16.11
N GLN A 210 -8.02 18.78 15.38
CA GLN A 210 -8.54 17.88 14.34
C GLN A 210 -8.56 16.41 14.78
N ALA A 211 -7.96 16.11 15.94
CA ALA A 211 -7.91 14.76 16.46
C ALA A 211 -9.28 14.29 16.95
N GLN A 212 -9.64 13.08 16.56
CA GLN A 212 -10.83 12.39 17.02
C GLN A 212 -10.43 11.03 17.58
N TRP A 213 -10.73 10.80 18.86
CA TRP A 213 -10.60 9.48 19.47
C TRP A 213 -11.53 8.49 18.80
N PRO A 214 -11.13 7.20 18.70
CA PRO A 214 -11.98 6.20 18.07
C PRO A 214 -13.32 6.07 18.76
N SER A 215 -14.42 6.11 18.00
CA SER A 215 -15.74 5.64 18.44
C SER A 215 -15.69 4.13 18.69
N LEU A 216 -16.76 3.53 19.20
CA LEU A 216 -16.85 2.07 19.33
C LEU A 216 -16.64 1.38 17.98
N LYS A 217 -17.21 1.93 16.91
CA LYS A 217 -17.02 1.47 15.53
C LYS A 217 -15.58 1.71 15.05
N GLY A 218 -15.00 2.86 15.41
CA GLY A 218 -13.60 3.19 15.13
C GLY A 218 -12.62 2.17 15.74
N TRP A 219 -12.83 1.72 16.97
CA TRP A 219 -12.05 0.64 17.57
C TRP A 219 -12.20 -0.68 16.83
N GLY A 220 -13.42 -1.02 16.38
CA GLY A 220 -13.65 -2.17 15.52
C GLY A 220 -12.87 -2.09 14.20
N ILE A 221 -12.87 -0.91 13.57
CA ILE A 221 -12.11 -0.67 12.33
C ILE A 221 -10.61 -0.83 12.58
N ILE A 222 -10.07 -0.24 13.64
CA ILE A 222 -8.66 -0.38 14.02
C ILE A 222 -8.30 -1.86 14.20
N ALA A 223 -9.11 -2.62 14.92
CA ALA A 223 -8.89 -4.05 15.13
C ALA A 223 -8.86 -4.82 13.78
N LEU A 224 -9.81 -4.55 12.89
CA LEU A 224 -9.85 -5.15 11.55
C LEU A 224 -8.62 -4.78 10.73
N VAL A 225 -8.19 -3.51 10.75
CA VAL A 225 -7.01 -3.03 10.04
C VAL A 225 -5.72 -3.64 10.60
N VAL A 226 -5.61 -3.82 11.91
CA VAL A 226 -4.48 -4.50 12.53
C VAL A 226 -4.43 -5.96 12.12
N LEU A 227 -5.56 -6.67 12.24
CA LEU A 227 -5.60 -8.13 12.04
C LEU A 227 -5.46 -8.52 10.56
N PHE A 228 -6.20 -7.87 9.65
CA PHE A 228 -6.30 -8.32 8.27
C PHE A 228 -5.23 -7.69 7.37
N PRO A 229 -5.25 -6.40 7.00
CA PRO A 229 -4.27 -5.86 6.04
C PRO A 229 -2.86 -5.70 6.62
N SER A 230 -2.71 -5.56 7.95
CA SER A 230 -1.39 -5.33 8.54
C SER A 230 -0.71 -6.61 9.03
N PHE A 231 -1.42 -7.50 9.73
CA PHE A 231 -0.84 -8.72 10.27
C PHE A 231 -1.03 -9.91 9.33
N LEU A 232 -2.28 -10.33 9.09
CA LEU A 232 -2.57 -11.55 8.32
C LEU A 232 -2.03 -11.46 6.88
N ALA A 233 -2.35 -10.38 6.17
CA ALA A 233 -1.91 -10.19 4.80
C ALA A 233 -0.38 -10.23 4.70
N GLN A 234 0.32 -9.55 5.61
CA GLN A 234 1.78 -9.51 5.60
C GLN A 234 2.42 -10.88 5.86
N ILE A 235 1.88 -11.64 6.83
CA ILE A 235 2.37 -13.00 7.13
C ILE A 235 2.13 -13.94 5.94
N LEU A 236 0.94 -13.90 5.33
CA LEU A 236 0.62 -14.73 4.18
C LEU A 236 1.48 -14.36 2.96
N PHE A 237 1.71 -13.06 2.74
CA PHE A 237 2.57 -12.57 1.67
C PHE A 237 4.02 -13.05 1.82
N ILE A 238 4.60 -12.89 3.02
CA ILE A 238 5.96 -13.36 3.34
C ILE A 238 6.08 -14.86 3.08
N LYS A 239 5.16 -15.68 3.62
CA LYS A 239 5.16 -17.14 3.41
C LYS A 239 5.03 -17.53 1.94
N SER A 240 4.25 -16.77 1.17
CA SER A 240 4.11 -17.01 -0.27
C SER A 240 5.39 -16.68 -1.01
N ILE A 241 6.07 -15.56 -0.68
CA ILE A 241 7.37 -15.21 -1.25
C ILE A 241 8.41 -16.30 -0.98
N GLU A 242 8.43 -16.86 0.24
CA GLU A 242 9.34 -17.96 0.59
C GLU A 242 9.05 -19.23 -0.22
N SER A 243 7.79 -19.47 -0.59
CA SER A 243 7.36 -20.67 -1.31
C SER A 243 7.56 -20.60 -2.82
N ILE A 244 7.21 -19.46 -3.45
CA ILE A 244 7.15 -19.34 -4.93
C ILE A 244 8.01 -18.18 -5.50
N GLY A 245 8.69 -17.46 -4.62
CA GLY A 245 9.55 -16.32 -4.96
C GLY A 245 8.80 -14.98 -5.10
N PRO A 246 9.52 -13.85 -4.98
CA PRO A 246 8.93 -12.52 -4.98
C PRO A 246 8.29 -12.11 -6.31
N GLY A 247 8.87 -12.54 -7.44
CA GLY A 247 8.34 -12.19 -8.76
C GLY A 247 6.93 -12.73 -8.99
N ARG A 248 6.71 -14.02 -8.70
CA ARG A 248 5.38 -14.64 -8.84
C ARG A 248 4.39 -14.10 -7.81
N ALA A 249 4.84 -13.85 -6.57
CA ALA A 249 3.99 -13.30 -5.54
C ALA A 249 3.53 -11.86 -5.89
N GLY A 250 4.42 -11.06 -6.48
CA GLY A 250 4.12 -9.68 -6.87
C GLY A 250 2.99 -9.54 -7.90
N VAL A 251 2.82 -10.50 -8.80
CA VAL A 251 1.73 -10.48 -9.80
C VAL A 251 0.35 -10.46 -9.13
N PHE A 252 0.19 -11.12 -7.99
CA PHE A 252 -1.09 -11.17 -7.27
C PHE A 252 -1.49 -9.83 -6.65
N VAL A 253 -0.54 -8.94 -6.40
CA VAL A 253 -0.84 -7.58 -5.89
C VAL A 253 -1.72 -6.81 -6.88
N ASN A 254 -1.66 -7.14 -8.16
CA ASN A 254 -2.51 -6.55 -9.20
C ASN A 254 -4.00 -6.91 -9.04
N LEU A 255 -4.36 -7.87 -8.18
CA LEU A 255 -5.74 -8.15 -7.80
C LEU A 255 -6.31 -7.12 -6.83
N VAL A 256 -5.48 -6.38 -6.11
CA VAL A 256 -5.92 -5.39 -5.11
C VAL A 256 -6.89 -4.37 -5.71
N PRO A 257 -6.59 -3.67 -6.82
CA PRO A 257 -7.53 -2.71 -7.37
C PRO A 257 -8.85 -3.33 -7.82
N VAL A 258 -8.82 -4.57 -8.32
CA VAL A 258 -10.05 -5.30 -8.71
C VAL A 258 -10.92 -5.59 -7.49
N PHE A 259 -10.33 -6.18 -6.46
CA PHE A 259 -11.06 -6.48 -5.22
C PHE A 259 -11.52 -5.20 -4.51
N THR A 260 -10.72 -4.11 -4.54
CA THR A 260 -11.15 -2.82 -3.98
C THR A 260 -12.38 -2.30 -4.68
N ALA A 261 -12.41 -2.32 -6.01
CA ALA A 261 -13.57 -1.87 -6.77
C ALA A 261 -14.83 -2.70 -6.44
N ILE A 262 -14.69 -4.03 -6.37
CA ILE A 262 -15.80 -4.91 -6.00
C ILE A 262 -16.29 -4.61 -4.57
N LEU A 263 -15.38 -4.53 -3.61
CA LEU A 263 -15.74 -4.28 -2.21
C LEU A 263 -16.34 -2.87 -2.01
N ALA A 264 -15.84 -1.86 -2.71
CA ALA A 264 -16.36 -0.50 -2.62
C ALA A 264 -17.80 -0.41 -3.15
N VAL A 265 -18.10 -1.08 -4.25
CA VAL A 265 -19.46 -1.18 -4.78
C VAL A 265 -20.38 -1.93 -3.82
N VAL A 266 -19.94 -3.10 -3.32
CA VAL A 266 -20.80 -3.98 -2.51
C VAL A 266 -21.01 -3.47 -1.07
N ILE A 267 -19.98 -2.84 -0.47
CA ILE A 267 -20.01 -2.45 0.95
C ILE A 267 -20.33 -0.97 1.15
N LEU A 268 -19.87 -0.11 0.23
CA LEU A 268 -20.01 1.35 0.33
C LEU A 268 -21.06 1.93 -0.61
N ASP A 269 -21.71 1.09 -1.45
CA ASP A 269 -22.64 1.52 -2.49
C ASP A 269 -22.03 2.58 -3.43
N GLU A 270 -20.67 2.54 -3.62
CA GLU A 270 -20.00 3.45 -4.53
C GLU A 270 -20.36 3.14 -5.98
N SER A 271 -20.61 4.17 -6.79
CA SER A 271 -20.92 4.01 -8.20
C SER A 271 -19.68 3.59 -8.98
N PHE A 272 -19.80 2.48 -9.72
CA PHE A 272 -18.75 2.00 -10.63
C PHE A 272 -19.11 2.36 -12.07
N MET A 273 -18.59 3.49 -12.54
CA MET A 273 -18.91 4.04 -13.85
C MET A 273 -18.01 3.44 -14.95
N LEU A 274 -18.40 3.62 -16.21
CA LEU A 274 -17.61 3.22 -17.39
C LEU A 274 -16.17 3.78 -17.32
N LEU A 275 -16.01 5.00 -16.82
CA LEU A 275 -14.73 5.64 -16.54
C LEU A 275 -13.80 4.74 -15.70
N HIS A 276 -14.31 4.15 -14.62
CA HIS A 276 -13.53 3.28 -13.73
C HIS A 276 -13.14 1.97 -14.42
N ILE A 277 -14.02 1.42 -15.29
CA ILE A 277 -13.71 0.23 -16.10
C ILE A 277 -12.53 0.52 -17.04
N VAL A 278 -12.61 1.64 -17.78
CA VAL A 278 -11.56 2.07 -18.71
C VAL A 278 -10.23 2.32 -17.97
N ALA A 279 -10.27 3.08 -16.87
CA ALA A 279 -9.10 3.39 -16.09
C ALA A 279 -8.45 2.14 -15.48
N LEU A 280 -9.26 1.24 -14.90
CA LEU A 280 -8.78 -0.03 -14.34
C LEU A 280 -8.18 -0.92 -15.43
N GLY A 281 -8.83 -1.02 -16.60
CA GLY A 281 -8.32 -1.76 -17.76
C GLY A 281 -6.98 -1.21 -18.25
N LEU A 282 -6.82 0.10 -18.33
CA LEU A 282 -5.57 0.75 -18.72
C LEU A 282 -4.46 0.52 -17.69
N VAL A 283 -4.74 0.67 -16.39
CA VAL A 283 -3.75 0.45 -15.33
C VAL A 283 -3.31 -1.02 -15.32
N LEU A 284 -4.25 -1.96 -15.26
CA LEU A 284 -3.91 -3.39 -15.22
C LEU A 284 -3.27 -3.88 -16.52
N GLY A 285 -3.80 -3.43 -17.68
CA GLY A 285 -3.23 -3.75 -18.99
C GLY A 285 -1.81 -3.22 -19.13
N GLY A 286 -1.54 -2.00 -18.70
CA GLY A 286 -0.20 -1.41 -18.66
C GLY A 286 0.78 -2.19 -17.79
N ILE A 287 0.33 -2.64 -16.60
CA ILE A 287 1.15 -3.45 -15.70
C ILE A 287 1.45 -4.83 -16.32
N LEU A 288 0.42 -5.51 -16.84
CA LEU A 288 0.59 -6.82 -17.46
C LEU A 288 1.56 -6.75 -18.65
N LEU A 289 1.44 -5.71 -19.49
CA LEU A 289 2.35 -5.47 -20.59
C LEU A 289 3.79 -5.24 -20.11
N SER A 290 3.96 -4.44 -19.05
CA SER A 290 5.26 -4.16 -18.44
C SER A 290 5.89 -5.41 -17.80
N GLU A 291 5.10 -6.27 -17.14
CA GLU A 291 5.58 -7.52 -16.56
C GLU A 291 5.92 -8.57 -17.64
N TRP A 292 5.10 -8.67 -18.69
CA TRP A 292 5.38 -9.58 -19.81
C TRP A 292 6.70 -9.24 -20.50
N ALA A 293 7.01 -7.95 -20.63
CA ALA A 293 8.28 -7.48 -21.20
C ALA A 293 9.54 -7.84 -20.39
N LYS A 294 9.39 -8.25 -19.11
CA LYS A 294 10.52 -8.74 -18.29
C LYS A 294 10.85 -10.21 -18.54
N LEU A 295 9.94 -10.94 -19.14
CA LEU A 295 10.06 -12.39 -19.35
C LEU A 295 10.67 -12.73 -20.71
N HIS A 296 10.76 -11.73 -21.59
CA HIS A 296 11.29 -11.82 -22.97
C HIS A 296 12.33 -10.72 -23.21
#